data_37c1d5406029b239baf6c38bacaaf98b
#
_entry.id   37c1d5406029b239baf6c38bacaaf98b
#
_cell.length_a   1.000
_cell.length_b   1.000
_cell.length_c   1.000
_cell.angle_alpha   90.00
_cell.angle_beta   90.00
_cell.angle_gamma   90.00
#
_symmetry.space_group_name_H-M   'P 1'
#
loop_
_entity.id
_entity.type
_entity.pdbx_description
1 polymer ?
#
loop_
_entity_poly.entity_id
_entity_poly.type
_entity_poly.pdbx_seq_one_letter_code
_entity_poly.pdbx_strand_id
1 'polypeptide(L)'
;MKFSINRQKTIEIIGEYSNILKDNPVKPSLAGLFIQAKNNQVVFKGANTEIELIRYANCEIESEGQVLIKPALLLEYIKLLEGENINFEKKDGYLIVNNAEFSILDDNTYPELT
;
A
#
# COMPACT_ATOMS: atom_id res chain seq x y z
N MET A 1 3.40 9.48 -7.66
CA MET A 1 4.10 8.43 -6.94
C MET A 1 4.57 7.35 -7.91
N LYS A 2 5.83 7.04 -7.89
CA LYS A 2 6.39 5.99 -8.74
C LYS A 2 7.66 5.43 -8.11
N PHE A 3 7.71 4.12 -7.90
CA PHE A 3 8.86 3.45 -7.31
C PHE A 3 8.92 1.98 -7.67
N SER A 4 10.09 1.38 -7.45
CA SER A 4 10.33 -0.05 -7.62
C SER A 4 10.79 -0.61 -6.26
N ILE A 5 10.20 -1.71 -5.84
CA ILE A 5 10.43 -2.26 -4.50
C ILE A 5 10.59 -3.78 -4.58
N ASN A 6 11.34 -4.35 -3.63
CA ASN A 6 11.55 -5.79 -3.55
C ASN A 6 10.21 -6.53 -3.33
N ARG A 7 9.96 -7.51 -4.19
CA ARG A 7 8.70 -8.25 -4.17
C ARG A 7 8.48 -9.04 -2.89
N GLN A 8 9.48 -9.81 -2.47
CA GLN A 8 9.34 -10.65 -1.28
C GLN A 8 9.11 -9.82 -0.02
N LYS A 9 9.84 -8.73 0.12
CA LYS A 9 9.67 -7.80 1.24
C LYS A 9 8.27 -7.20 1.26
N THR A 10 7.77 -6.83 0.09
CA THR A 10 6.44 -6.25 -0.04
C THR A 10 5.35 -7.26 0.33
N ILE A 11 5.50 -8.52 -0.10
CA ILE A 11 4.57 -9.59 0.26
C ILE A 11 4.51 -9.75 1.78
N GLU A 12 5.65 -9.76 2.45
CA GLU A 12 5.71 -9.88 3.89
C GLU A 12 5.00 -8.73 4.60
N ILE A 13 5.27 -7.51 4.16
CA ILE A 13 4.68 -6.31 4.77
C ILE A 13 3.16 -6.27 4.53
N ILE A 14 2.71 -6.41 3.29
CA ILE A 14 1.28 -6.34 2.98
C ILE A 14 0.53 -7.49 3.62
N GLY A 15 1.18 -8.66 3.75
CA GLY A 15 0.59 -9.81 4.43
C GLY A 15 0.20 -9.51 5.88
N GLU A 16 1.02 -8.74 6.59
CA GLU A 16 0.70 -8.32 7.95
C GLU A 16 -0.57 -7.46 7.97
N TYR A 17 -0.68 -6.52 7.04
CA TYR A 17 -1.83 -5.63 6.96
C TYR A 17 -3.12 -6.33 6.55
N SER A 18 -3.05 -7.32 5.68
CA SER A 18 -4.25 -8.04 5.26
C SER A 18 -4.90 -8.80 6.42
N ASN A 19 -4.14 -9.10 7.47
CA ASN A 19 -4.67 -9.76 8.65
C ASN A 19 -5.34 -8.81 9.63
N ILE A 20 -4.93 -7.54 9.67
CA ILE A 20 -5.47 -6.58 10.64
C ILE A 20 -6.45 -5.58 10.03
N LEU A 21 -6.40 -5.36 8.72
CA LEU A 21 -7.28 -4.42 8.04
C LEU A 21 -8.49 -5.15 7.47
N LYS A 22 -9.64 -4.96 8.10
CA LYS A 22 -10.89 -5.58 7.67
C LYS A 22 -11.89 -4.52 7.25
N ASP A 23 -12.84 -4.89 6.42
CA ASP A 23 -13.87 -3.98 5.95
C ASP A 23 -14.59 -3.31 7.11
N ASN A 24 -14.73 -2.00 6.98
CA ASN A 24 -15.44 -1.18 7.96
C ASN A 24 -16.63 -0.53 7.25
N PRO A 25 -17.88 -0.93 7.57
CA PRO A 25 -19.05 -0.39 6.86
C PRO A 25 -19.32 1.08 7.15
N VAL A 26 -18.81 1.62 8.25
CA VAL A 26 -19.02 3.02 8.62
C VAL A 26 -17.96 3.92 7.99
N LYS A 27 -16.70 3.47 8.02
CA LYS A 27 -15.57 4.21 7.44
C LYS A 27 -14.70 3.27 6.60
N PRO A 28 -15.08 3.05 5.34
CA PRO A 28 -14.33 2.14 4.47
C PRO A 28 -12.84 2.49 4.33
N SER A 29 -12.48 3.78 4.45
CA SER A 29 -11.09 4.21 4.38
C SER A 29 -10.21 3.61 5.48
N LEU A 30 -10.80 3.24 6.63
CA LEU A 30 -10.06 2.61 7.72
C LEU A 30 -9.66 1.16 7.41
N ALA A 31 -10.27 0.56 6.39
CA ALA A 31 -9.88 -0.77 5.92
C ALA A 31 -8.72 -0.70 4.92
N GLY A 32 -8.27 0.51 4.60
CA GLY A 32 -7.24 0.71 3.58
C GLY A 32 -5.83 0.69 4.15
N LEU A 33 -4.90 0.25 3.31
CA LEU A 33 -3.48 0.34 3.57
C LEU A 33 -2.97 1.65 2.97
N PHE A 34 -2.34 2.48 3.79
CA PHE A 34 -1.73 3.73 3.37
C PHE A 34 -0.28 3.46 2.96
N ILE A 35 0.07 3.85 1.74
CA ILE A 35 1.42 3.67 1.19
C ILE A 35 1.94 5.05 0.79
N GLN A 36 3.09 5.44 1.32
CA GLN A 36 3.71 6.73 1.01
C GLN A 36 5.16 6.55 0.59
N ALA A 37 5.50 7.11 -0.57
CA ALA A 37 6.87 7.10 -1.08
C ALA A 37 7.50 8.47 -0.83
N LYS A 38 8.57 8.50 -0.02
CA LYS A 38 9.24 9.73 0.36
C LYS A 38 10.65 9.46 0.87
N ASN A 39 11.60 10.30 0.47
CA ASN A 39 12.99 10.23 0.95
C ASN A 39 13.65 8.86 0.74
N ASN A 40 13.48 8.29 -0.46
CA ASN A 40 14.03 6.97 -0.82
C ASN A 40 13.54 5.85 0.09
N GLN A 41 12.35 6.01 0.64
CA GLN A 41 11.75 5.04 1.55
C GLN A 41 10.25 4.97 1.30
N VAL A 42 9.71 3.77 1.35
CA VAL A 42 8.27 3.57 1.30
C VAL A 42 7.77 3.25 2.70
N VAL A 43 6.77 3.99 3.13
CA VAL A 43 6.14 3.83 4.44
C VAL A 43 4.78 3.20 4.25
N PHE A 44 4.50 2.15 4.99
CA PHE A 44 3.21 1.47 5.02
C PHE A 44 2.56 1.73 6.37
N LYS A 45 1.31 2.18 6.35
CA LYS A 45 0.57 2.48 7.58
C LYS A 45 -0.82 1.86 7.53
N GLY A 46 -1.24 1.32 8.63
CA GLY A 46 -2.59 0.80 8.78
C GLY A 46 -2.95 0.67 10.24
N ALA A 47 -4.24 0.77 10.54
CA ALA A 47 -4.70 0.69 11.91
C ALA A 47 -6.10 0.09 11.96
N ASN A 48 -6.40 -0.61 13.04
CA ASN A 48 -7.75 -0.97 13.40
C ASN A 48 -8.06 -0.31 14.76
N THR A 49 -9.11 -0.72 15.46
CA THR A 49 -9.50 -0.10 16.72
C THR A 49 -8.51 -0.38 17.86
N GLU A 50 -7.63 -1.34 17.70
CA GLU A 50 -6.72 -1.79 18.77
C GLU A 50 -5.25 -1.61 18.43
N ILE A 51 -4.88 -1.66 17.14
CA ILE A 51 -3.49 -1.68 16.69
C ILE A 51 -3.27 -0.63 15.60
N GLU A 52 -2.15 0.08 15.72
CA GLU A 52 -1.59 0.92 14.66
C GLU A 52 -0.26 0.29 14.26
N LEU A 53 -0.11 -0.03 12.97
CA LEU A 53 1.08 -0.70 12.48
C LEU A 53 1.74 0.16 11.41
N ILE A 54 3.03 0.44 11.59
CA ILE A 54 3.83 1.21 10.62
C ILE A 54 5.02 0.36 10.22
N ARG A 55 5.25 0.25 8.91
CA ARG A 55 6.38 -0.49 8.35
C ARG A 55 7.10 0.35 7.32
N TYR A 56 8.37 0.09 7.15
CA TYR A 56 9.25 0.84 6.24
C TYR A 56 9.99 -0.12 5.33
N ALA A 57 10.23 0.32 4.10
CA ALA A 57 11.09 -0.39 3.17
C ALA A 57 11.91 0.62 2.39
N ASN A 58 13.21 0.39 2.29
CA ASN A 58 14.09 1.24 1.48
C ASN A 58 13.95 0.82 0.02
N CYS A 59 13.86 1.79 -0.87
CA CYS A 59 13.82 1.52 -2.30
C CYS A 59 14.12 2.78 -3.09
N GLU A 60 14.35 2.63 -4.39
CA GLU A 60 14.53 3.76 -5.28
C GLU A 60 13.16 4.35 -5.63
N ILE A 61 13.02 5.65 -5.42
CA ILE A 61 11.78 6.38 -5.69
C ILE A 61 12.02 7.36 -6.82
N GLU A 62 11.28 7.19 -7.93
CA GLU A 62 11.33 8.15 -9.03
C GLU A 62 10.50 9.39 -8.76
N SER A 63 9.35 9.20 -8.10
CA SER A 63 8.42 10.28 -7.83
C SER A 63 7.74 10.02 -6.49
N GLU A 64 7.73 11.02 -5.63
CA GLU A 64 7.09 10.92 -4.31
C GLU A 64 5.57 11.03 -4.42
N GLY A 65 4.88 10.55 -3.40
CA GLY A 65 3.43 10.59 -3.33
C GLY A 65 2.88 9.57 -2.37
N GLN A 66 1.57 9.44 -2.38
CA GLN A 66 0.88 8.55 -1.46
C GLN A 66 -0.40 7.98 -2.07
N VAL A 67 -0.83 6.85 -1.54
CA VAL A 67 -2.04 6.17 -1.98
C VAL A 67 -2.66 5.41 -0.82
N LEU A 68 -3.98 5.31 -0.82
CA LEU A 68 -4.73 4.46 0.11
C LEU A 68 -5.42 3.38 -0.70
N ILE A 69 -5.20 2.11 -0.36
CA ILE A 69 -5.67 0.98 -1.14
C ILE A 69 -6.05 -0.21 -0.26
N LYS A 70 -6.99 -1.02 -0.71
CA LYS A 70 -7.35 -2.25 -0.01
C LYS A 70 -6.25 -3.29 -0.22
N PRO A 71 -5.71 -3.88 0.86
CA PRO A 71 -4.53 -4.74 0.74
C PRO A 71 -4.80 -6.15 0.21
N ALA A 72 -5.99 -6.70 0.39
CA ALA A 72 -6.25 -8.12 0.09
C ALA A 72 -6.03 -8.49 -1.37
N LEU A 73 -6.68 -7.78 -2.30
CA LEU A 73 -6.52 -8.07 -3.73
C LEU A 73 -5.13 -7.75 -4.22
N LEU A 74 -4.54 -6.68 -3.69
CA LEU A 74 -3.17 -6.30 -4.03
C LEU A 74 -2.20 -7.41 -3.63
N LEU A 75 -2.35 -7.96 -2.43
CA LEU A 75 -1.50 -9.04 -1.96
C LEU A 75 -1.62 -10.27 -2.83
N GLU A 76 -2.86 -10.67 -3.17
CA GLU A 76 -3.09 -11.84 -4.03
C GLU A 76 -2.41 -11.68 -5.39
N TYR A 77 -2.52 -10.48 -5.97
CA TYR A 77 -1.90 -10.20 -7.25
C TYR A 77 -0.37 -10.25 -7.18
N ILE A 78 0.21 -9.62 -6.16
CA ILE A 78 1.67 -9.58 -6.01
C ILE A 78 2.25 -10.98 -5.83
N LYS A 79 1.54 -11.88 -5.16
CA LYS A 79 1.97 -13.25 -4.99
C LYS A 79 2.05 -14.02 -6.31
N LEU A 80 1.30 -13.61 -7.33
CA LEU A 80 1.32 -14.22 -8.65
C LEU A 80 2.46 -13.73 -9.52
N LEU A 81 3.07 -12.60 -9.16
CA LEU A 81 4.16 -12.01 -9.94
C LEU A 81 5.47 -12.75 -9.71
N GLU A 82 6.34 -12.68 -10.71
CA GLU A 82 7.69 -13.24 -10.65
C GLU A 82 8.72 -12.11 -10.66
N GLY A 83 9.96 -12.44 -10.31
CA GLY A 83 11.06 -11.48 -10.29
C GLY A 83 11.33 -10.95 -8.91
N GLU A 84 12.44 -10.19 -8.79
CA GLU A 84 12.88 -9.64 -7.51
C GLU A 84 12.12 -8.39 -7.12
N ASN A 85 11.73 -7.58 -8.10
CA ASN A 85 11.14 -6.26 -7.86
C ASN A 85 9.80 -6.11 -8.55
N ILE A 86 8.97 -5.24 -7.98
CA ILE A 86 7.69 -4.85 -8.57
C ILE A 86 7.64 -3.33 -8.67
N ASN A 87 6.95 -2.84 -9.69
CA ASN A 87 6.82 -1.42 -9.96
C ASN A 87 5.46 -0.92 -9.53
N PHE A 88 5.46 0.17 -8.76
CA PHE A 88 4.25 0.84 -8.31
C PHE A 88 4.18 2.23 -8.92
N GLU A 89 3.01 2.60 -9.43
CA GLU A 89 2.78 3.94 -9.97
C GLU A 89 1.35 4.36 -9.67
N LYS A 90 1.17 5.58 -9.15
CA LYS A 90 -0.16 6.15 -8.96
C LYS A 90 -0.49 7.04 -10.15
N LYS A 91 -1.64 6.80 -10.78
CA LYS A 91 -2.04 7.54 -11.97
C LYS A 91 -3.56 7.62 -12.08
N ASP A 92 -4.09 8.83 -12.19
CA ASP A 92 -5.51 9.10 -12.48
C ASP A 92 -6.51 8.31 -11.64
N GLY A 93 -6.29 8.24 -10.32
CA GLY A 93 -7.22 7.55 -9.43
C GLY A 93 -7.00 6.04 -9.33
N TYR A 94 -5.89 5.54 -9.89
CA TYR A 94 -5.54 4.13 -9.84
C TYR A 94 -4.13 3.95 -9.34
N LEU A 95 -3.89 2.83 -8.67
CA LEU A 95 -2.55 2.34 -8.40
C LEU A 95 -2.24 1.29 -9.45
N ILE A 96 -1.16 1.50 -10.18
CA ILE A 96 -0.71 0.55 -11.21
C ILE A 96 0.45 -0.24 -10.62
N VAL A 97 0.28 -1.56 -10.57
CA VAL A 97 1.31 -2.49 -10.08
C VAL A 97 1.70 -3.37 -11.25
N ASN A 98 2.92 -3.17 -11.76
CA ASN A 98 3.37 -3.74 -13.03
C ASN A 98 2.38 -3.37 -14.14
N ASN A 99 1.46 -4.26 -14.52
CA ASN A 99 0.48 -4.01 -15.58
C ASN A 99 -0.96 -4.03 -15.09
N ALA A 100 -1.19 -4.19 -13.80
CA ALA A 100 -2.55 -4.23 -13.24
C ALA A 100 -2.94 -2.91 -12.62
N GLU A 101 -4.20 -2.51 -12.81
CA GLU A 101 -4.74 -1.29 -12.24
C GLU A 101 -5.66 -1.62 -11.06
N PHE A 102 -5.45 -0.95 -9.95
CA PHE A 102 -6.28 -1.10 -8.75
C PHE A 102 -6.93 0.24 -8.41
N SER A 103 -8.23 0.23 -8.14
CA SER A 103 -8.93 1.43 -7.69
C SER A 103 -8.41 1.84 -6.32
N ILE A 104 -8.12 3.11 -6.13
CA ILE A 104 -7.66 3.64 -4.86
C ILE A 104 -8.83 4.17 -4.04
N LEU A 105 -8.65 4.22 -2.72
CA LEU A 105 -9.62 4.78 -1.80
C LEU A 105 -9.37 6.28 -1.63
N ASP A 106 -10.38 7.01 -1.13
CA ASP A 106 -10.24 8.43 -0.84
C ASP A 106 -9.42 8.60 0.44
N ASP A 107 -8.19 9.11 0.32
CA ASP A 107 -7.29 9.31 1.45
C ASP A 107 -7.60 10.57 2.27
N ASN A 108 -8.49 11.43 1.80
CA ASN A 108 -8.87 12.63 2.53
C ASN A 108 -9.59 12.32 3.84
N THR A 109 -10.20 11.14 3.93
CA THR A 109 -10.91 10.71 5.14
C THR A 109 -10.06 9.80 6.04
N TYR A 110 -8.83 9.52 5.65
CA TYR A 110 -7.95 8.66 6.42
C TYR A 110 -7.43 9.39 7.65
N PRO A 111 -7.50 8.78 8.84
CA PRO A 111 -6.99 9.44 10.05
C PRO A 111 -5.48 9.59 10.00
N GLU A 112 -4.99 10.69 10.55
CA GLU A 112 -3.56 10.94 10.64
C GLU A 112 -2.94 9.96 11.64
N LEU A 113 -1.97 9.16 11.16
CA LEU A 113 -1.22 8.24 12.00
C LEU A 113 0.12 8.87 12.33
N THR A 114 0.40 9.04 13.59
CA THR A 114 1.65 9.67 14.07
C THR A 114 2.61 8.65 14.64
#